data_fd906b2b6eb752e9ff3a85df1ef9c714
#
_entry.id   fd906b2b6eb752e9ff3a85df1ef9c714
#
_cell.length_a   1.000
_cell.length_b   1.000
_cell.length_c   1.000
_cell.angle_alpha   90.00
_cell.angle_beta   90.00
_cell.angle_gamma   90.00
#
_symmetry.space_group_name_H-M   'P 1'
#
loop_
_entity.id
_entity.type
_entity.pdbx_description
1 polymer ?
#
loop_
_entity_poly.entity_id
_entity_poly.type
_entity_poly.pdbx_seq_one_letter_code
_entity_poly.pdbx_strand_id
1 'polypeptide(L)'
;MSFLDSLRSGFSRTFWVANVLELFERFAYYGSKAILVVFMAEQVGLGAGPAAFLAGSVFNTLLYLLPVLAGTVVDRFGFKRSLLACFGIFSLGYFLIGLGGLPMGQPLVQAVGPKAWMLMALVVTAIGGSLIKPSIVGTVARTTTDETKALGFSIYYTLVNIGGAVGPFIALAVRENIGISYVLVVSSLTSLALFAGTAVFYREPARPADAPPADAFRTVLARMLALLFSPLILLWHAARLGLARVTAPEGSLDRHLGAVQRQYAPLRFLTFLVIFSGFWAMFWHVFYALPFYVKDFLAFERFEIIETVDAMTIIVVTIPATALAKRLAPLSAMVLGFVLATACWFVMGLVPTIGGAVVAMMIFALGEAIQSPRFYEYVANLAPPDQVGTYMGFAFLPIAIGTFIAGWSSGYLVERFVEGGNPQAPQMWFVVGSYGVLSTILLVLYDRFVAPKRRAA
;
A
#
# COMPACT_ATOMS: atom_id res chain seq x y z
N MET A 1 14.70 -23.13 23.02
CA MET A 1 14.23 -23.86 21.83
C MET A 1 15.16 -23.53 20.67
N SER A 2 15.58 -24.55 19.86
CA SER A 2 16.28 -24.24 18.62
C SER A 2 15.33 -23.53 17.63
N PHE A 3 15.90 -22.80 16.67
CA PHE A 3 15.08 -22.14 15.62
C PHE A 3 14.16 -23.14 14.88
N LEU A 4 14.65 -24.34 14.61
CA LEU A 4 13.89 -25.39 13.95
C LEU A 4 12.76 -25.95 14.85
N ASP A 5 12.98 -26.05 16.16
CA ASP A 5 11.93 -26.46 17.10
C ASP A 5 10.84 -25.42 17.21
N SER A 6 11.21 -24.14 17.21
CA SER A 6 10.24 -23.03 17.18
C SER A 6 9.39 -23.02 15.91
N LEU A 7 9.97 -23.38 14.75
CA LEU A 7 9.21 -23.51 13.50
C LEU A 7 8.25 -24.71 13.51
N ARG A 8 8.66 -25.85 14.11
CA ARG A 8 7.85 -27.09 14.09
C ARG A 8 6.73 -27.10 15.11
N SER A 9 6.94 -26.58 16.29
CA SER A 9 6.00 -26.64 17.41
C SER A 9 5.47 -25.29 17.90
N GLY A 10 6.07 -24.18 17.45
CA GLY A 10 5.73 -22.83 17.92
C GLY A 10 4.49 -22.20 17.29
N PHE A 11 3.91 -22.83 16.24
CA PHE A 11 2.82 -22.24 15.48
C PHE A 11 1.66 -23.22 15.29
N SER A 12 0.43 -22.70 15.42
CA SER A 12 -0.78 -23.48 15.22
C SER A 12 -1.01 -23.84 13.75
N ARG A 13 -1.84 -24.85 13.47
CA ARG A 13 -2.28 -25.17 12.11
C ARG A 13 -2.92 -23.97 11.41
N THR A 14 -3.72 -23.19 12.12
CA THR A 14 -4.39 -22.00 11.55
C THR A 14 -3.39 -20.93 11.12
N PHE A 15 -2.26 -20.74 11.86
CA PHE A 15 -1.20 -19.87 11.46
C PHE A 15 -0.65 -20.23 10.07
N TRP A 16 -0.30 -21.51 9.87
CA TRP A 16 0.25 -21.99 8.59
C TRP A 16 -0.75 -21.88 7.46
N VAL A 17 -2.02 -22.26 7.70
CA VAL A 17 -3.09 -22.11 6.71
C VAL A 17 -3.25 -20.65 6.29
N ALA A 18 -3.29 -19.72 7.24
CA ALA A 18 -3.39 -18.28 6.92
C ALA A 18 -2.23 -17.77 6.08
N ASN A 19 -1.00 -18.18 6.42
CA ASN A 19 0.20 -17.78 5.67
C ASN A 19 0.26 -18.39 4.26
N VAL A 20 -0.20 -19.62 4.08
CA VAL A 20 -0.32 -20.25 2.75
C VAL A 20 -1.40 -19.54 1.92
N LEU A 21 -2.56 -19.23 2.50
CA LEU A 21 -3.60 -18.45 1.83
C LEU A 21 -3.08 -17.08 1.38
N GLU A 22 -2.34 -16.37 2.25
CA GLU A 22 -1.71 -15.10 1.89
C GLU A 22 -0.71 -15.25 0.74
N LEU A 23 0.17 -16.26 0.78
CA LEU A 23 1.17 -16.48 -0.27
C LEU A 23 0.52 -16.61 -1.66
N PHE A 24 -0.47 -17.49 -1.79
CA PHE A 24 -1.16 -17.68 -3.08
C PHE A 24 -2.01 -16.48 -3.49
N GLU A 25 -2.59 -15.78 -2.52
CA GLU A 25 -3.28 -14.53 -2.79
C GLU A 25 -2.30 -13.47 -3.30
N ARG A 26 -1.09 -13.37 -2.72
CA ARG A 26 -0.05 -12.46 -3.20
C ARG A 26 0.40 -12.79 -4.63
N PHE A 27 0.47 -14.08 -5.01
CA PHE A 27 0.72 -14.44 -6.40
C PHE A 27 -0.35 -13.87 -7.35
N ALA A 28 -1.62 -14.06 -7.00
CA ALA A 28 -2.73 -13.54 -7.80
C ALA A 28 -2.73 -12.02 -7.85
N TYR A 29 -2.54 -11.36 -6.70
CA TYR A 29 -2.55 -9.90 -6.59
C TYR A 29 -1.39 -9.25 -7.36
N TYR A 30 -0.14 -9.65 -7.11
CA TYR A 30 1.02 -9.04 -7.76
C TYR A 30 1.10 -9.42 -9.23
N GLY A 31 0.69 -10.63 -9.60
CA GLY A 31 0.58 -11.03 -11.00
C GLY A 31 -0.45 -10.20 -11.77
N SER A 32 -1.65 -10.04 -11.22
CA SER A 32 -2.68 -9.17 -11.81
C SER A 32 -2.22 -7.72 -11.89
N LYS A 33 -1.59 -7.22 -10.83
CA LYS A 33 -1.16 -5.83 -10.71
C LYS A 33 -0.09 -5.48 -11.75
N ALA A 34 0.86 -6.38 -12.00
CA ALA A 34 1.93 -6.17 -12.95
C ALA A 34 1.40 -5.87 -14.37
N ILE A 35 0.30 -6.51 -14.76
CA ILE A 35 -0.24 -6.34 -16.13
C ILE A 35 -1.44 -5.38 -16.19
N LEU A 36 -2.01 -4.97 -15.06
CA LEU A 36 -3.34 -4.35 -15.01
C LEU A 36 -3.44 -3.07 -15.83
N VAL A 37 -2.45 -2.19 -15.75
CA VAL A 37 -2.48 -0.91 -16.45
C VAL A 37 -2.34 -1.10 -17.96
N VAL A 38 -1.44 -1.98 -18.39
CA VAL A 38 -1.25 -2.33 -19.81
C VAL A 38 -2.50 -3.03 -20.35
N PHE A 39 -3.06 -3.98 -19.59
CA PHE A 39 -4.31 -4.66 -19.93
C PHE A 39 -5.46 -3.66 -20.16
N MET A 40 -5.66 -2.72 -19.26
CA MET A 40 -6.73 -1.72 -19.39
C MET A 40 -6.46 -0.75 -20.55
N ALA A 41 -5.21 -0.34 -20.74
CA ALA A 41 -4.86 0.62 -21.78
C ALA A 41 -5.00 0.01 -23.18
N GLU A 42 -4.46 -1.19 -23.41
CA GLU A 42 -4.31 -1.79 -24.74
C GLU A 42 -5.42 -2.82 -25.04
N GLN A 43 -5.65 -3.78 -24.13
CA GLN A 43 -6.59 -4.86 -24.38
C GLN A 43 -8.05 -4.41 -24.23
N VAL A 44 -8.34 -3.53 -23.26
CA VAL A 44 -9.68 -2.92 -23.08
C VAL A 44 -9.83 -1.64 -23.92
N GLY A 45 -8.72 -1.04 -24.34
CA GLY A 45 -8.69 0.12 -25.22
C GLY A 45 -8.99 1.46 -24.53
N LEU A 46 -8.70 1.59 -23.23
CA LEU A 46 -8.93 2.82 -22.50
C LEU A 46 -7.86 3.90 -22.74
N GLY A 47 -6.66 3.52 -23.22
CA GLY A 47 -5.49 4.37 -23.27
C GLY A 47 -4.78 4.45 -21.89
N ALA A 48 -3.53 4.94 -21.89
CA ALA A 48 -2.66 4.94 -20.71
C ALA A 48 -3.20 5.84 -19.58
N GLY A 49 -3.72 7.03 -19.91
CA GLY A 49 -4.24 7.98 -18.94
C GLY A 49 -5.39 7.43 -18.08
N PRO A 50 -6.52 7.05 -18.67
CA PRO A 50 -7.64 6.45 -17.95
C PRO A 50 -7.26 5.14 -17.23
N ALA A 51 -6.38 4.31 -17.82
CA ALA A 51 -5.93 3.07 -17.21
C ALA A 51 -5.14 3.33 -15.92
N ALA A 52 -4.15 4.21 -15.95
CA ALA A 52 -3.37 4.59 -14.77
C ALA A 52 -4.23 5.25 -13.69
N PHE A 53 -5.18 6.12 -14.08
CA PHE A 53 -6.13 6.75 -13.15
C PHE A 53 -7.01 5.69 -12.46
N LEU A 54 -7.59 4.76 -13.19
CA LEU A 54 -8.44 3.72 -12.62
C LEU A 54 -7.64 2.75 -11.73
N ALA A 55 -6.45 2.34 -12.14
CA ALA A 55 -5.60 1.45 -11.36
C ALA A 55 -5.08 2.11 -10.07
N GLY A 56 -4.60 3.34 -10.16
CA GLY A 56 -3.98 4.07 -9.06
C GLY A 56 -4.98 4.87 -8.25
N SER A 57 -5.55 5.91 -8.87
CA SER A 57 -6.38 6.89 -8.15
C SER A 57 -7.71 6.33 -7.67
N VAL A 58 -8.23 5.26 -8.29
CA VAL A 58 -9.46 4.61 -7.85
C VAL A 58 -9.18 3.31 -7.12
N PHE A 59 -8.70 2.29 -7.81
CA PHE A 59 -8.60 0.93 -7.26
C PHE A 59 -7.66 0.85 -6.05
N ASN A 60 -6.40 1.23 -6.22
CA ASN A 60 -5.44 1.11 -5.13
C ASN A 60 -5.69 2.12 -4.00
N THR A 61 -6.21 3.33 -4.31
CA THR A 61 -6.63 4.27 -3.26
C THR A 61 -7.71 3.65 -2.37
N LEU A 62 -8.74 3.03 -2.96
CA LEU A 62 -9.77 2.32 -2.19
C LEU A 62 -9.19 1.12 -1.44
N LEU A 63 -8.32 0.33 -2.09
CA LEU A 63 -7.70 -0.86 -1.50
C LEU A 63 -6.89 -0.54 -0.23
N TYR A 64 -6.28 0.65 -0.13
CA TYR A 64 -5.50 1.07 1.05
C TYR A 64 -6.26 1.95 2.03
N LEU A 65 -7.37 2.58 1.61
CA LEU A 65 -8.20 3.38 2.48
C LEU A 65 -9.26 2.54 3.21
N LEU A 66 -9.91 1.61 2.50
CA LEU A 66 -11.00 0.79 3.06
C LEU A 66 -10.59 -0.14 4.21
N PRO A 67 -9.35 -0.70 4.31
CA PRO A 67 -8.96 -1.56 5.42
C PRO A 67 -9.13 -0.92 6.80
N VAL A 68 -9.05 0.40 6.91
CA VAL A 68 -9.31 1.14 8.15
C VAL A 68 -10.74 0.87 8.66
N LEU A 69 -11.70 0.79 7.74
CA LEU A 69 -13.11 0.50 8.05
C LEU A 69 -13.39 -1.01 8.06
N ALA A 70 -12.72 -1.76 7.18
CA ALA A 70 -12.90 -3.21 7.07
C ALA A 70 -12.48 -3.96 8.34
N GLY A 71 -11.55 -3.41 9.13
CA GLY A 71 -11.20 -3.94 10.44
C GLY A 71 -12.41 -4.11 11.36
N THR A 72 -13.35 -3.16 11.36
CA THR A 72 -14.59 -3.26 12.16
C THR A 72 -15.50 -4.40 11.72
N VAL A 73 -15.51 -4.68 10.41
CA VAL A 73 -16.25 -5.81 9.83
C VAL A 73 -15.62 -7.14 10.27
N VAL A 74 -14.29 -7.22 10.19
CA VAL A 74 -13.52 -8.39 10.60
C VAL A 74 -13.70 -8.68 12.10
N ASP A 75 -13.62 -7.65 12.94
CA ASP A 75 -13.80 -7.78 14.39
C ASP A 75 -15.22 -8.24 14.78
N ARG A 76 -16.21 -7.86 13.98
CA ARG A 76 -17.62 -8.24 14.22
C ARG A 76 -17.97 -9.64 13.72
N PHE A 77 -17.50 -10.01 12.53
CA PHE A 77 -17.91 -11.26 11.86
C PHE A 77 -16.88 -12.39 12.00
N GLY A 78 -15.67 -12.09 12.48
CA GLY A 78 -14.55 -13.00 12.61
C GLY A 78 -13.73 -13.14 11.33
N PHE A 79 -12.53 -13.72 11.47
CA PHE A 79 -11.55 -13.83 10.38
C PHE A 79 -12.00 -14.78 9.28
N LYS A 80 -12.56 -15.96 9.62
CA LYS A 80 -12.98 -16.96 8.63
C LYS A 80 -14.04 -16.42 7.68
N ARG A 81 -15.09 -15.80 8.21
CA ARG A 81 -16.17 -15.24 7.38
C ARG A 81 -15.68 -14.09 6.52
N SER A 82 -14.80 -13.25 7.08
CA SER A 82 -14.20 -12.13 6.35
C SER A 82 -13.27 -12.59 5.22
N LEU A 83 -12.50 -13.67 5.43
CA LEU A 83 -11.67 -14.27 4.38
C LEU A 83 -12.51 -14.92 3.28
N LEU A 84 -13.60 -15.62 3.64
CA LEU A 84 -14.54 -16.16 2.66
C LEU A 84 -15.17 -15.05 1.81
N ALA A 85 -15.64 -13.97 2.43
CA ALA A 85 -16.14 -12.80 1.70
C ALA A 85 -15.05 -12.18 0.81
N CYS A 86 -13.84 -11.99 1.34
CA CYS A 86 -12.70 -11.48 0.60
C CYS A 86 -12.43 -12.28 -0.67
N PHE A 87 -12.20 -13.59 -0.54
CA PHE A 87 -11.82 -14.42 -1.69
C PHE A 87 -12.98 -14.64 -2.67
N GLY A 88 -14.22 -14.68 -2.19
CA GLY A 88 -15.40 -14.74 -3.07
C GLY A 88 -15.54 -13.47 -3.90
N ILE A 89 -15.39 -12.29 -3.28
CA ILE A 89 -15.45 -11.00 -3.98
C ILE A 89 -14.23 -10.82 -4.89
N PHE A 90 -13.03 -11.23 -4.47
CA PHE A 90 -11.83 -11.22 -5.33
C PHE A 90 -12.00 -12.08 -6.58
N SER A 91 -12.53 -13.32 -6.42
CA SER A 91 -12.79 -14.20 -7.56
C SER A 91 -13.73 -13.54 -8.55
N LEU A 92 -14.85 -12.98 -8.07
CA LEU A 92 -15.79 -12.24 -8.92
C LEU A 92 -15.12 -10.99 -9.56
N GLY A 93 -14.40 -10.22 -8.77
CA GLY A 93 -13.76 -8.98 -9.23
C GLY A 93 -12.73 -9.24 -10.32
N TYR A 94 -11.80 -10.17 -10.12
CA TYR A 94 -10.81 -10.54 -11.13
C TYR A 94 -11.46 -11.13 -12.39
N PHE A 95 -12.51 -11.92 -12.23
CA PHE A 95 -13.28 -12.42 -13.37
C PHE A 95 -13.91 -11.27 -14.19
N LEU A 96 -14.55 -10.31 -13.53
CA LEU A 96 -15.15 -9.14 -14.19
C LEU A 96 -14.10 -8.28 -14.90
N ILE A 97 -12.92 -8.10 -14.29
CA ILE A 97 -11.81 -7.37 -14.93
C ILE A 97 -11.36 -8.13 -16.18
N GLY A 98 -11.06 -9.44 -16.06
CA GLY A 98 -10.62 -10.27 -17.18
C GLY A 98 -11.63 -10.35 -18.32
N LEU A 99 -12.92 -10.40 -17.96
CA LEU A 99 -14.03 -10.40 -18.94
C LEU A 99 -14.01 -9.14 -19.80
N GLY A 100 -13.51 -8.02 -19.29
CA GLY A 100 -13.31 -6.77 -20.03
C GLY A 100 -12.45 -6.90 -21.29
N GLY A 101 -11.50 -7.84 -21.32
CA GLY A 101 -10.62 -8.10 -22.46
C GLY A 101 -10.95 -9.37 -23.24
N LEU A 102 -11.95 -10.16 -22.81
CA LEU A 102 -12.33 -11.42 -23.48
C LEU A 102 -13.47 -11.20 -24.49
N PRO A 103 -13.46 -11.91 -25.65
CA PRO A 103 -14.51 -11.80 -26.66
C PRO A 103 -15.92 -12.04 -26.10
N MET A 104 -16.07 -13.00 -25.19
CA MET A 104 -17.34 -13.33 -24.57
C MET A 104 -17.92 -12.20 -23.69
N GLY A 105 -17.07 -11.31 -23.19
CA GLY A 105 -17.49 -10.15 -22.37
C GLY A 105 -17.84 -8.91 -23.16
N GLN A 106 -17.40 -8.83 -24.43
CA GLN A 106 -17.55 -7.62 -25.25
C GLN A 106 -18.98 -7.08 -25.36
N PRO A 107 -20.04 -7.92 -25.54
CA PRO A 107 -21.41 -7.41 -25.57
C PRO A 107 -21.82 -6.68 -24.30
N LEU A 108 -21.42 -7.19 -23.12
CA LEU A 108 -21.72 -6.58 -21.83
C LEU A 108 -20.88 -5.31 -21.62
N VAL A 109 -19.61 -5.37 -21.95
CA VAL A 109 -18.68 -4.23 -21.81
C VAL A 109 -19.10 -3.07 -22.70
N GLN A 110 -19.52 -3.35 -23.94
CA GLN A 110 -20.00 -2.32 -24.86
C GLN A 110 -21.33 -1.72 -24.40
N ALA A 111 -22.25 -2.53 -23.86
CA ALA A 111 -23.54 -2.06 -23.36
C ALA A 111 -23.39 -1.11 -22.16
N VAL A 112 -22.42 -1.36 -21.27
CA VAL A 112 -22.16 -0.54 -20.08
C VAL A 112 -21.18 0.60 -20.36
N GLY A 113 -20.33 0.43 -21.35
CA GLY A 113 -19.16 1.25 -21.68
C GLY A 113 -17.88 0.76 -20.97
N PRO A 114 -16.76 0.65 -21.70
CA PRO A 114 -15.52 0.03 -21.18
C PRO A 114 -15.00 0.68 -19.89
N LYS A 115 -15.04 2.01 -19.81
CA LYS A 115 -14.59 2.75 -18.63
C LYS A 115 -15.46 2.50 -17.40
N ALA A 116 -16.79 2.50 -17.57
CA ALA A 116 -17.74 2.24 -16.49
C ALA A 116 -17.66 0.78 -16.02
N TRP A 117 -17.51 -0.17 -16.96
CA TRP A 117 -17.29 -1.57 -16.65
C TRP A 117 -16.05 -1.77 -15.79
N MET A 118 -14.90 -1.22 -16.22
CA MET A 118 -13.64 -1.36 -15.47
C MET A 118 -13.73 -0.68 -14.10
N LEU A 119 -14.34 0.50 -14.01
CA LEU A 119 -14.57 1.17 -12.72
C LEU A 119 -15.35 0.26 -11.76
N MET A 120 -16.46 -0.31 -12.22
CA MET A 120 -17.28 -1.22 -11.40
C MET A 120 -16.48 -2.46 -10.95
N ALA A 121 -15.79 -3.12 -11.88
CA ALA A 121 -15.02 -4.32 -11.59
C ALA A 121 -13.88 -4.06 -10.59
N LEU A 122 -13.17 -2.93 -10.74
CA LEU A 122 -12.09 -2.52 -9.84
C LEU A 122 -12.61 -2.16 -8.44
N VAL A 123 -13.76 -1.46 -8.35
CA VAL A 123 -14.39 -1.15 -7.05
C VAL A 123 -14.82 -2.42 -6.33
N VAL A 124 -15.45 -3.37 -7.03
CA VAL A 124 -15.80 -4.68 -6.46
C VAL A 124 -14.55 -5.38 -5.92
N THR A 125 -13.47 -5.42 -6.72
CA THR A 125 -12.20 -6.03 -6.31
C THR A 125 -11.60 -5.32 -5.09
N ALA A 126 -11.62 -3.98 -5.05
CA ALA A 126 -11.09 -3.20 -3.91
C ALA A 126 -11.85 -3.47 -2.61
N ILE A 127 -13.18 -3.62 -2.67
CA ILE A 127 -14.01 -3.98 -1.51
C ILE A 127 -13.59 -5.34 -0.96
N GLY A 128 -13.44 -6.35 -1.83
CA GLY A 128 -12.93 -7.67 -1.41
C GLY A 128 -11.55 -7.58 -0.77
N GLY A 129 -10.62 -6.90 -1.45
CA GLY A 129 -9.24 -6.73 -1.01
C GLY A 129 -9.06 -6.00 0.30
N SER A 130 -10.00 -5.13 0.66
CA SER A 130 -9.95 -4.40 1.93
C SER A 130 -10.00 -5.32 3.16
N LEU A 131 -10.57 -6.51 3.02
CA LEU A 131 -10.75 -7.48 4.12
C LEU A 131 -9.50 -8.33 4.38
N ILE A 132 -8.57 -8.44 3.40
CA ILE A 132 -7.45 -9.41 3.49
C ILE A 132 -6.47 -9.06 4.62
N LYS A 133 -5.95 -7.83 4.64
CA LYS A 133 -4.94 -7.41 5.61
C LYS A 133 -5.43 -7.50 7.07
N PRO A 134 -6.60 -6.95 7.45
CA PRO A 134 -7.11 -7.10 8.81
C PRO A 134 -7.30 -8.57 9.20
N SER A 135 -7.73 -9.43 8.27
CA SER A 135 -8.00 -10.85 8.55
C SER A 135 -6.73 -11.66 8.72
N ILE A 136 -5.76 -11.55 7.80
CA ILE A 136 -4.53 -12.36 7.87
C ILE A 136 -3.59 -11.84 8.97
N VAL A 137 -3.33 -10.54 9.02
CA VAL A 137 -2.47 -9.93 10.06
C VAL A 137 -3.07 -10.17 11.45
N GLY A 138 -4.41 -10.04 11.58
CA GLY A 138 -5.12 -10.37 12.81
C GLY A 138 -5.00 -11.85 13.19
N THR A 139 -5.06 -12.77 12.21
CA THR A 139 -4.86 -14.21 12.44
C THR A 139 -3.43 -14.47 12.93
N VAL A 140 -2.40 -13.91 12.26
CA VAL A 140 -1.00 -14.03 12.70
C VAL A 140 -0.84 -13.54 14.14
N ALA A 141 -1.40 -12.37 14.45
CA ALA A 141 -1.33 -11.81 15.80
C ALA A 141 -2.00 -12.70 16.87
N ARG A 142 -3.14 -13.34 16.56
CA ARG A 142 -3.89 -14.20 17.51
C ARG A 142 -3.35 -15.63 17.63
N THR A 143 -2.56 -16.07 16.66
CA THR A 143 -2.03 -17.43 16.63
C THR A 143 -0.56 -17.51 17.04
N THR A 144 0.02 -16.38 17.45
CA THR A 144 1.39 -16.28 17.98
C THR A 144 1.38 -15.90 19.46
N THR A 145 2.34 -16.40 20.22
CA THR A 145 2.63 -16.00 21.61
C THR A 145 3.62 -14.82 21.62
N ASP A 146 3.83 -14.17 22.76
CA ASP A 146 4.81 -13.09 22.86
C ASP A 146 6.23 -13.53 22.44
N GLU A 147 6.57 -14.79 22.68
CA GLU A 147 7.87 -15.38 22.30
C GLU A 147 7.99 -15.64 20.79
N THR A 148 6.89 -16.03 20.13
CA THR A 148 6.88 -16.39 18.70
C THR A 148 6.40 -15.27 17.80
N LYS A 149 5.88 -14.17 18.34
CA LYS A 149 5.23 -13.08 17.60
C LYS A 149 6.16 -12.45 16.57
N ALA A 150 7.38 -12.11 16.97
CA ALA A 150 8.37 -11.52 16.06
C ALA A 150 8.70 -12.45 14.88
N LEU A 151 8.90 -13.75 15.17
CA LEU A 151 9.16 -14.78 14.15
C LEU A 151 7.94 -14.98 13.24
N GLY A 152 6.72 -15.01 13.79
CA GLY A 152 5.49 -15.17 13.05
C GLY A 152 5.26 -14.04 12.04
N PHE A 153 5.49 -12.79 12.45
CA PHE A 153 5.41 -11.64 11.54
C PHE A 153 6.53 -11.63 10.49
N SER A 154 7.75 -12.13 10.85
CA SER A 154 8.84 -12.27 9.88
C SER A 154 8.51 -13.30 8.79
N ILE A 155 7.92 -14.44 9.16
CA ILE A 155 7.44 -15.46 8.22
C ILE A 155 6.38 -14.85 7.30
N TYR A 156 5.36 -14.20 7.86
CA TYR A 156 4.32 -13.53 7.09
C TYR A 156 4.92 -12.54 6.08
N TYR A 157 5.82 -11.66 6.52
CA TYR A 157 6.43 -10.65 5.66
C TYR A 157 7.28 -11.27 4.53
N THR A 158 8.02 -12.34 4.85
CA THR A 158 8.81 -13.08 3.86
C THR A 158 7.92 -13.67 2.78
N LEU A 159 6.79 -14.29 3.15
CA LEU A 159 5.85 -14.88 2.19
C LEU A 159 5.18 -13.82 1.30
N VAL A 160 4.86 -12.64 1.85
CA VAL A 160 4.37 -11.50 1.06
C VAL A 160 5.38 -11.09 -0.01
N ASN A 161 6.67 -10.99 0.34
CA ASN A 161 7.72 -10.62 -0.61
C ASN A 161 7.99 -11.72 -1.65
N ILE A 162 7.93 -13.00 -1.28
CA ILE A 162 7.99 -14.11 -2.23
C ILE A 162 6.82 -13.98 -3.23
N GLY A 163 5.64 -13.62 -2.74
CA GLY A 163 4.49 -13.36 -3.60
C GLY A 163 4.73 -12.22 -4.60
N GLY A 164 5.33 -11.13 -4.14
CA GLY A 164 5.70 -9.98 -4.97
C GLY A 164 6.77 -10.30 -6.02
N ALA A 165 7.72 -11.16 -5.66
CA ALA A 165 8.77 -11.58 -6.59
C ALA A 165 8.28 -12.61 -7.63
N VAL A 166 7.44 -13.56 -7.25
CA VAL A 166 7.02 -14.69 -8.12
C VAL A 166 5.77 -14.37 -8.93
N GLY A 167 4.83 -13.57 -8.36
CA GLY A 167 3.56 -13.25 -9.02
C GLY A 167 3.69 -12.70 -10.44
N PRO A 168 4.53 -11.68 -10.70
CA PRO A 168 4.74 -11.15 -12.03
C PRO A 168 5.34 -12.17 -13.02
N PHE A 169 6.20 -13.10 -12.59
CA PHE A 169 6.69 -14.18 -13.47
C PHE A 169 5.59 -15.15 -13.86
N ILE A 170 4.66 -15.46 -12.95
CA ILE A 170 3.47 -16.26 -13.28
C ILE A 170 2.62 -15.49 -14.30
N ALA A 171 2.41 -14.20 -14.11
CA ALA A 171 1.67 -13.34 -15.03
C ALA A 171 2.33 -13.31 -16.41
N LEU A 172 3.66 -13.13 -16.48
CA LEU A 172 4.44 -13.18 -17.71
C LEU A 172 4.23 -14.52 -18.45
N ALA A 173 4.37 -15.64 -17.75
CA ALA A 173 4.20 -16.97 -18.36
C ALA A 173 2.76 -17.16 -18.90
N VAL A 174 1.73 -16.74 -18.16
CA VAL A 174 0.34 -16.80 -18.63
C VAL A 174 0.13 -15.88 -19.83
N ARG A 175 0.64 -14.64 -19.77
CA ARG A 175 0.50 -13.65 -20.84
C ARG A 175 1.13 -14.11 -22.15
N GLU A 176 2.35 -14.64 -22.10
CA GLU A 176 3.06 -15.11 -23.31
C GLU A 176 2.44 -16.37 -23.93
N ASN A 177 1.89 -17.29 -23.11
CA ASN A 177 1.39 -18.56 -23.62
C ASN A 177 -0.11 -18.58 -23.93
N ILE A 178 -0.93 -17.78 -23.22
CA ILE A 178 -2.38 -17.86 -23.31
C ILE A 178 -3.00 -16.48 -23.62
N GLY A 179 -2.36 -15.41 -23.17
CA GLY A 179 -2.80 -14.02 -23.38
C GLY A 179 -3.05 -13.25 -22.08
N ILE A 180 -2.98 -11.92 -22.18
CA ILE A 180 -3.00 -11.01 -21.02
C ILE A 180 -4.31 -11.09 -20.22
N SER A 181 -5.46 -11.25 -20.87
CA SER A 181 -6.76 -11.36 -20.19
C SER A 181 -6.85 -12.60 -19.30
N TYR A 182 -6.15 -13.67 -19.64
CA TYR A 182 -6.15 -14.91 -18.88
C TYR A 182 -5.37 -14.82 -17.56
N VAL A 183 -4.46 -13.85 -17.41
CA VAL A 183 -3.82 -13.59 -16.12
C VAL A 183 -4.88 -13.28 -15.04
N LEU A 184 -5.87 -12.51 -15.40
CA LEU A 184 -6.99 -12.16 -14.51
C LEU A 184 -7.94 -13.33 -14.25
N VAL A 185 -8.15 -14.18 -15.26
CA VAL A 185 -8.91 -15.44 -15.10
C VAL A 185 -8.18 -16.38 -14.14
N VAL A 186 -6.86 -16.54 -14.29
CA VAL A 186 -6.04 -17.35 -13.36
C VAL A 186 -6.12 -16.79 -11.96
N SER A 187 -6.05 -15.46 -11.78
CA SER A 187 -6.20 -14.81 -10.47
C SER A 187 -7.59 -15.03 -9.86
N SER A 188 -8.64 -15.03 -10.70
CA SER A 188 -10.01 -15.36 -10.29
C SER A 188 -10.11 -16.81 -9.81
N LEU A 189 -9.59 -17.76 -10.57
CA LEU A 189 -9.59 -19.18 -10.22
C LEU A 189 -8.75 -19.45 -8.95
N THR A 190 -7.60 -18.78 -8.83
CA THR A 190 -6.78 -18.84 -7.60
C THR A 190 -7.60 -18.36 -6.40
N SER A 191 -8.27 -17.21 -6.52
CA SER A 191 -9.13 -16.68 -5.45
C SER A 191 -10.30 -17.62 -5.11
N LEU A 192 -10.87 -18.28 -6.09
CA LEU A 192 -11.91 -19.31 -5.87
C LEU A 192 -11.36 -20.54 -5.13
N ALA A 193 -10.15 -20.98 -5.48
CA ALA A 193 -9.47 -22.05 -4.77
C ALA A 193 -9.14 -21.65 -3.31
N LEU A 194 -8.75 -20.38 -3.09
CA LEU A 194 -8.51 -19.83 -1.74
C LEU A 194 -9.81 -19.75 -0.93
N PHE A 195 -10.93 -19.41 -1.56
CA PHE A 195 -12.26 -19.48 -0.93
C PHE A 195 -12.56 -20.90 -0.45
N ALA A 196 -12.42 -21.91 -1.32
CA ALA A 196 -12.62 -23.30 -0.96
C ALA A 196 -11.64 -23.78 0.13
N GLY A 197 -10.35 -23.43 -0.01
CA GLY A 197 -9.31 -23.72 0.99
C GLY A 197 -9.62 -23.11 2.35
N THR A 198 -10.12 -21.88 2.38
CA THR A 198 -10.55 -21.21 3.61
C THR A 198 -11.74 -21.93 4.23
N ALA A 199 -12.73 -22.32 3.43
CA ALA A 199 -13.91 -23.04 3.93
C ALA A 199 -13.53 -24.36 4.61
N VAL A 200 -12.61 -25.12 4.02
CA VAL A 200 -12.23 -26.47 4.45
C VAL A 200 -11.16 -26.46 5.54
N PHE A 201 -10.08 -25.71 5.36
CA PHE A 201 -8.88 -25.85 6.18
C PHE A 201 -8.72 -24.77 7.26
N TYR A 202 -9.31 -23.57 7.06
CA TYR A 202 -9.15 -22.48 8.01
C TYR A 202 -10.08 -22.67 9.22
N ARG A 203 -9.48 -22.56 10.42
CA ARG A 203 -10.22 -22.56 11.69
C ARG A 203 -10.12 -21.21 12.33
N GLU A 204 -11.24 -20.67 12.81
CA GLU A 204 -11.28 -19.40 13.53
C GLU A 204 -10.43 -19.49 14.80
N PRO A 205 -9.40 -18.62 14.98
CA PRO A 205 -8.67 -18.59 16.23
C PRO A 205 -9.55 -18.05 17.37
N ALA A 206 -9.38 -18.59 18.57
CA ALA A 206 -10.12 -18.16 19.75
C ALA A 206 -9.92 -16.65 19.99
N ARG A 207 -11.03 -15.97 20.30
CA ARG A 207 -10.96 -14.58 20.74
C ARG A 207 -10.56 -14.57 22.22
N PRO A 208 -9.57 -13.75 22.64
CA PRO A 208 -9.25 -13.57 24.05
C PRO A 208 -10.49 -13.15 24.85
N ALA A 209 -10.66 -13.72 26.04
CA ALA A 209 -11.84 -13.45 26.88
C ALA A 209 -11.93 -11.99 27.35
N ASP A 210 -10.77 -11.35 27.46
CA ASP A 210 -10.58 -9.94 27.85
C ASP A 210 -10.53 -8.98 26.66
N ALA A 211 -10.71 -9.47 25.43
CA ALA A 211 -10.68 -8.62 24.25
C ALA A 211 -11.82 -7.57 24.32
N PRO A 212 -11.49 -6.28 24.14
CA PRO A 212 -12.50 -5.23 24.14
C PRO A 212 -13.54 -5.47 23.05
N PRO A 213 -14.79 -5.00 23.24
CA PRO A 213 -15.80 -5.09 22.20
C PRO A 213 -15.31 -4.36 20.94
N ALA A 214 -15.69 -4.86 19.77
CA ALA A 214 -15.37 -4.23 18.50
C ALA A 214 -15.92 -2.80 18.47
N ASP A 215 -15.08 -1.85 18.07
CA ASP A 215 -15.50 -0.45 17.87
C ASP A 215 -16.67 -0.40 16.86
N ALA A 216 -17.67 0.41 17.14
CA ALA A 216 -18.75 0.63 16.19
C ALA A 216 -18.21 1.34 14.93
N PHE A 217 -18.69 0.93 13.75
CA PHE A 217 -18.29 1.55 12.47
C PHE A 217 -18.37 3.08 12.49
N ARG A 218 -19.44 3.65 13.10
CA ARG A 218 -19.58 5.09 13.28
C ARG A 218 -18.44 5.72 14.06
N THR A 219 -17.94 5.05 15.10
CA THR A 219 -16.84 5.53 15.94
C THR A 219 -15.53 5.58 15.15
N VAL A 220 -15.22 4.53 14.39
CA VAL A 220 -14.00 4.49 13.56
C VAL A 220 -14.07 5.52 12.44
N LEU A 221 -15.23 5.62 11.78
CA LEU A 221 -15.46 6.64 10.75
C LEU A 221 -15.33 8.06 11.32
N ALA A 222 -15.90 8.32 12.49
CA ALA A 222 -15.80 9.64 13.15
C ALA A 222 -14.35 9.97 13.51
N ARG A 223 -13.57 9.02 14.05
CA ARG A 223 -12.13 9.20 14.34
C ARG A 223 -11.33 9.48 13.07
N MET A 224 -11.63 8.76 12.00
CA MET A 224 -11.01 8.95 10.69
C MET A 224 -11.29 10.36 10.14
N LEU A 225 -12.54 10.79 10.15
CA LEU A 225 -12.92 12.13 9.72
C LEU A 225 -12.29 13.21 10.62
N ALA A 226 -12.30 13.03 11.93
CA ALA A 226 -11.67 13.96 12.87
C ALA A 226 -10.17 14.15 12.59
N LEU A 227 -9.46 13.07 12.23
CA LEU A 227 -8.05 13.18 11.86
C LEU A 227 -7.88 13.92 10.52
N LEU A 228 -8.63 13.54 9.49
CA LEU A 228 -8.55 14.17 8.17
C LEU A 228 -8.89 15.68 8.23
N PHE A 229 -9.86 16.05 9.04
CA PHE A 229 -10.26 17.45 9.25
C PHE A 229 -9.50 18.15 10.37
N SER A 230 -8.48 17.54 10.96
CA SER A 230 -7.69 18.13 12.06
C SER A 230 -7.12 19.52 11.75
N PRO A 231 -6.69 19.86 10.51
CA PRO A 231 -6.27 21.22 10.20
C PRO A 231 -7.38 22.26 10.34
N LEU A 232 -8.59 21.93 9.87
CA LEU A 232 -9.76 22.82 9.98
C LEU A 232 -10.23 22.96 11.41
N ILE A 233 -10.22 21.84 12.16
CA ILE A 233 -10.57 21.82 13.59
C ILE A 233 -9.58 22.68 14.38
N LEU A 234 -8.27 22.59 14.08
CA LEU A 234 -7.25 23.45 14.71
C LEU A 234 -7.50 24.93 14.39
N LEU A 235 -7.73 25.27 13.13
CA LEU A 235 -8.01 26.65 12.73
C LEU A 235 -9.25 27.21 13.44
N TRP A 236 -10.30 26.41 13.56
CA TRP A 236 -11.51 26.80 14.26
C TRP A 236 -11.26 27.05 15.77
N HIS A 237 -10.51 26.16 16.45
CA HIS A 237 -10.14 26.37 17.86
C HIS A 237 -9.21 27.57 18.03
N ALA A 238 -8.26 27.80 17.10
CA ALA A 238 -7.37 28.94 17.13
C ALA A 238 -8.13 30.26 16.93
N ALA A 239 -9.10 30.30 16.01
CA ALA A 239 -9.97 31.46 15.82
C ALA A 239 -10.82 31.77 17.09
N ARG A 240 -11.39 30.72 17.70
CA ARG A 240 -12.12 30.86 18.98
C ARG A 240 -11.22 31.35 20.11
N LEU A 241 -9.98 30.88 20.20
CA LEU A 241 -9.01 31.39 21.19
C LEU A 241 -8.71 32.86 20.95
N GLY A 242 -8.50 33.27 19.67
CA GLY A 242 -8.29 34.67 19.30
C GLY A 242 -9.48 35.56 19.72
N LEU A 243 -10.71 35.12 19.42
CA LEU A 243 -11.94 35.84 19.82
C LEU A 243 -12.08 35.89 21.35
N ALA A 244 -11.84 34.78 22.06
CA ALA A 244 -11.92 34.72 23.50
C ALA A 244 -10.93 35.65 24.21
N ARG A 245 -9.75 35.89 23.64
CA ARG A 245 -8.76 36.87 24.16
C ARG A 245 -9.29 38.28 24.17
N VAL A 246 -10.24 38.61 23.30
CA VAL A 246 -10.82 39.95 23.16
C VAL A 246 -12.12 40.09 23.99
N THR A 247 -12.89 38.99 24.13
CA THR A 247 -14.28 39.06 24.61
C THR A 247 -14.58 38.29 25.87
N ALA A 248 -13.66 37.42 26.37
CA ALA A 248 -13.99 36.47 27.43
C ALA A 248 -13.25 36.72 28.76
N PRO A 249 -13.82 36.35 29.92
CA PRO A 249 -13.15 36.40 31.24
C PRO A 249 -11.89 35.52 31.26
N GLU A 250 -10.86 35.91 32.02
CA GLU A 250 -9.54 35.26 32.07
C GLU A 250 -9.57 33.74 32.26
N GLY A 251 -10.44 33.16 33.05
CA GLY A 251 -10.53 31.70 33.29
C GLY A 251 -11.11 30.87 32.12
N SER A 252 -11.60 31.49 31.05
CA SER A 252 -12.13 30.78 29.87
C SER A 252 -11.04 30.53 28.82
N LEU A 253 -9.95 31.28 28.83
CA LEU A 253 -8.84 31.20 27.87
C LEU A 253 -8.11 29.85 27.95
N ASP A 254 -7.91 29.30 29.15
CA ASP A 254 -7.23 28.03 29.36
C ASP A 254 -7.94 26.85 28.69
N ARG A 255 -9.28 26.85 28.65
CA ARG A 255 -10.06 25.83 27.93
C ARG A 255 -9.83 25.88 26.43
N HIS A 256 -9.80 27.07 25.85
CA HIS A 256 -9.54 27.24 24.40
C HIS A 256 -8.09 26.94 24.05
N LEU A 257 -7.13 27.37 24.89
CA LEU A 257 -5.72 27.02 24.71
C LEU A 257 -5.49 25.51 24.80
N GLY A 258 -6.09 24.85 25.80
CA GLY A 258 -6.04 23.40 25.93
C GLY A 258 -6.66 22.65 24.73
N ALA A 259 -7.72 23.19 24.11
CA ALA A 259 -8.30 22.64 22.91
C ALA A 259 -7.34 22.72 21.70
N VAL A 260 -6.69 23.87 21.50
CA VAL A 260 -5.66 24.06 20.46
C VAL A 260 -4.49 23.11 20.68
N GLN A 261 -4.00 23.00 21.93
CA GLN A 261 -2.87 22.10 22.24
C GLN A 261 -3.21 20.64 22.01
N ARG A 262 -4.42 20.18 22.35
CA ARG A 262 -4.87 18.80 22.08
C ARG A 262 -4.94 18.49 20.60
N GLN A 263 -5.29 19.48 19.76
CA GLN A 263 -5.38 19.29 18.30
C GLN A 263 -4.00 19.32 17.62
N TYR A 264 -2.96 19.78 18.30
CA TYR A 264 -1.63 19.86 17.70
C TYR A 264 -0.97 18.50 17.47
N ALA A 265 -1.18 17.52 18.33
CA ALA A 265 -0.63 16.17 18.17
C ALA A 265 -1.21 15.43 16.94
N PRO A 266 -2.56 15.39 16.75
CA PRO A 266 -3.16 14.85 15.53
C PRO A 266 -2.67 15.55 14.25
N LEU A 267 -2.53 16.88 14.29
CA LEU A 267 -2.05 17.65 13.14
C LEU A 267 -0.60 17.30 12.78
N ARG A 268 0.29 17.19 13.76
CA ARG A 268 1.68 16.75 13.52
C ARG A 268 1.72 15.36 12.87
N PHE A 269 0.91 14.44 13.37
CA PHE A 269 0.81 13.11 12.83
C PHE A 269 0.31 13.13 11.38
N LEU A 270 -0.77 13.85 11.10
CA LEU A 270 -1.30 13.99 9.74
C LEU A 270 -0.27 14.63 8.80
N THR A 271 0.44 15.68 9.25
CA THR A 271 1.50 16.33 8.46
C THR A 271 2.59 15.34 8.10
N PHE A 272 3.04 14.51 9.05
CA PHE A 272 4.02 13.46 8.78
C PHE A 272 3.52 12.47 7.74
N LEU A 273 2.27 12.00 7.84
CA LEU A 273 1.67 11.05 6.89
C LEU A 273 1.58 11.66 5.47
N VAL A 274 1.18 12.94 5.37
CA VAL A 274 1.10 13.63 4.08
C VAL A 274 2.49 13.80 3.44
N ILE A 275 3.50 14.17 4.22
CA ILE A 275 4.89 14.24 3.72
C ILE A 275 5.36 12.86 3.24
N PHE A 276 5.06 11.83 4.01
CA PHE A 276 5.45 10.46 3.69
C PHE A 276 4.76 9.90 2.44
N SER A 277 3.60 10.45 2.07
CA SER A 277 2.90 10.05 0.84
C SER A 277 3.71 10.29 -0.45
N GLY A 278 4.68 11.20 -0.43
CA GLY A 278 5.56 11.42 -1.58
C GLY A 278 6.46 10.23 -1.90
N PHE A 279 6.91 9.46 -0.90
CA PHE A 279 7.58 8.18 -1.14
C PHE A 279 6.68 7.22 -1.90
N TRP A 280 5.44 7.06 -1.44
CA TRP A 280 4.48 6.18 -2.09
C TRP A 280 4.04 6.70 -3.47
N ALA A 281 4.02 8.02 -3.66
CA ALA A 281 3.77 8.57 -4.99
C ALA A 281 4.88 8.15 -5.98
N MET A 282 6.15 8.20 -5.59
CA MET A 282 7.23 7.64 -6.41
C MET A 282 7.08 6.14 -6.64
N PHE A 283 6.86 5.35 -5.57
CA PHE A 283 6.76 3.90 -5.64
C PHE A 283 5.72 3.42 -6.65
N TRP A 284 4.53 4.02 -6.64
CA TRP A 284 3.44 3.55 -7.49
C TRP A 284 3.65 3.80 -8.99
N HIS A 285 4.58 4.67 -9.38
CA HIS A 285 4.97 4.82 -10.78
C HIS A 285 5.63 3.57 -11.36
N VAL A 286 6.18 2.68 -10.51
CA VAL A 286 6.68 1.36 -10.91
C VAL A 286 5.58 0.53 -11.61
N PHE A 287 4.32 0.68 -11.18
CA PHE A 287 3.21 -0.11 -11.71
C PHE A 287 2.33 0.64 -12.71
N TYR A 288 2.45 1.98 -12.81
CA TYR A 288 1.54 2.76 -13.65
C TYR A 288 2.24 3.43 -14.83
N ALA A 289 3.53 3.73 -14.74
CA ALA A 289 4.29 4.40 -15.77
C ALA A 289 5.45 3.55 -16.31
N LEU A 290 6.13 2.80 -15.42
CA LEU A 290 7.30 1.99 -15.82
C LEU A 290 6.98 0.92 -16.86
N PRO A 291 5.84 0.19 -16.84
CA PRO A 291 5.51 -0.79 -17.86
C PRO A 291 5.52 -0.20 -19.27
N PHE A 292 4.91 0.96 -19.47
CA PHE A 292 4.90 1.67 -20.76
C PHE A 292 6.28 2.15 -21.16
N TYR A 293 7.05 2.75 -20.23
CA TYR A 293 8.41 3.17 -20.50
C TYR A 293 9.31 2.01 -20.90
N VAL A 294 9.24 0.88 -20.22
CA VAL A 294 10.04 -0.30 -20.50
C VAL A 294 9.64 -0.94 -21.84
N LYS A 295 8.34 -1.07 -22.08
CA LYS A 295 7.81 -1.71 -23.30
C LYS A 295 7.98 -0.79 -24.51
N ASP A 296 7.49 0.45 -24.44
CA ASP A 296 7.32 1.28 -25.63
C ASP A 296 8.58 2.13 -25.94
N PHE A 297 9.36 2.52 -24.90
CA PHE A 297 10.59 3.31 -25.11
C PHE A 297 11.86 2.44 -25.07
N LEU A 298 12.02 1.54 -24.08
CA LEU A 298 13.20 0.66 -24.03
C LEU A 298 13.05 -0.58 -24.96
N ALA A 299 11.91 -0.75 -25.62
CA ALA A 299 11.58 -1.88 -26.51
C ALA A 299 11.79 -3.25 -25.85
N PHE A 300 11.44 -3.38 -24.56
CA PHE A 300 11.56 -4.60 -23.81
C PHE A 300 10.17 -5.11 -23.37
N GLU A 301 9.65 -6.07 -24.13
CA GLU A 301 8.28 -6.60 -24.00
C GLU A 301 8.00 -7.29 -22.64
N ARG A 302 9.04 -7.73 -21.91
CA ARG A 302 8.93 -8.44 -20.64
C ARG A 302 9.06 -7.47 -19.47
N PHE A 303 8.25 -6.41 -19.45
CA PHE A 303 8.29 -5.34 -18.44
C PHE A 303 8.07 -5.87 -17.03
N GLU A 304 7.33 -6.97 -16.85
CA GLU A 304 7.09 -7.62 -15.56
C GLU A 304 8.39 -8.02 -14.86
N ILE A 305 9.45 -8.33 -15.62
CA ILE A 305 10.76 -8.67 -15.05
C ILE A 305 11.36 -7.47 -14.31
N ILE A 306 11.24 -6.27 -14.87
CA ILE A 306 11.79 -5.06 -14.24
C ILE A 306 11.04 -4.74 -12.94
N GLU A 307 9.73 -4.96 -12.89
CA GLU A 307 8.94 -4.78 -11.67
C GLU A 307 9.35 -5.74 -10.55
N THR A 308 9.80 -6.96 -10.87
CA THR A 308 10.22 -7.94 -9.87
C THR A 308 11.55 -7.61 -9.22
N VAL A 309 12.39 -6.78 -9.84
CA VAL A 309 13.74 -6.43 -9.34
C VAL A 309 13.66 -5.83 -7.94
N ASP A 310 12.66 -4.97 -7.69
CA ASP A 310 12.44 -4.36 -6.39
C ASP A 310 12.21 -5.44 -5.30
N ALA A 311 11.19 -6.28 -5.48
CA ALA A 311 10.85 -7.33 -4.51
C ALA A 311 12.00 -8.35 -4.29
N MET A 312 12.69 -8.73 -5.37
CA MET A 312 13.86 -9.61 -5.28
C MET A 312 15.00 -8.96 -4.50
N THR A 313 15.27 -7.70 -4.76
CA THR A 313 16.31 -6.95 -4.04
C THR A 313 15.96 -6.82 -2.57
N ILE A 314 14.70 -6.51 -2.23
CA ILE A 314 14.24 -6.42 -0.83
C ILE A 314 14.51 -7.73 -0.09
N ILE A 315 14.23 -8.89 -0.67
CA ILE A 315 14.49 -10.20 -0.03
C ILE A 315 15.97 -10.32 0.38
N VAL A 316 16.88 -9.87 -0.47
CA VAL A 316 18.33 -9.96 -0.23
C VAL A 316 18.82 -8.89 0.76
N VAL A 317 18.36 -7.64 0.61
CA VAL A 317 18.95 -6.51 1.34
C VAL A 317 18.27 -6.20 2.67
N THR A 318 17.10 -6.77 2.97
CA THR A 318 16.31 -6.41 4.18
C THR A 318 17.10 -6.56 5.46
N ILE A 319 17.87 -7.67 5.64
CA ILE A 319 18.65 -7.90 6.87
C ILE A 319 19.76 -6.86 7.03
N PRO A 320 20.68 -6.65 6.07
CA PRO A 320 21.73 -5.64 6.21
C PRO A 320 21.19 -4.21 6.26
N ALA A 321 20.15 -3.90 5.48
CA ALA A 321 19.52 -2.59 5.50
C ALA A 321 18.88 -2.27 6.86
N THR A 322 18.16 -3.23 7.46
CA THR A 322 17.59 -3.07 8.81
C THR A 322 18.67 -2.91 9.87
N ALA A 323 19.79 -3.65 9.77
CA ALA A 323 20.92 -3.49 10.69
C ALA A 323 21.54 -2.09 10.59
N LEU A 324 21.67 -1.55 9.38
CA LEU A 324 22.13 -0.17 9.16
C LEU A 324 21.12 0.84 9.73
N ALA A 325 19.84 0.68 9.42
CA ALA A 325 18.76 1.57 9.84
C ALA A 325 18.66 1.68 11.37
N LYS A 326 18.92 0.59 12.12
CA LYS A 326 18.92 0.59 13.60
C LYS A 326 19.99 1.49 14.22
N ARG A 327 21.08 1.81 13.50
CA ARG A 327 22.13 2.71 13.97
C ARG A 327 21.76 4.19 13.83
N LEU A 328 20.70 4.50 13.09
CA LEU A 328 20.25 5.85 12.83
C LEU A 328 18.99 6.18 13.66
N ALA A 329 18.76 7.46 13.95
CA ALA A 329 17.47 7.89 14.47
C ALA A 329 16.36 7.58 13.43
N PRO A 330 15.11 7.28 13.86
CA PRO A 330 14.05 6.88 12.93
C PRO A 330 13.85 7.86 11.77
N LEU A 331 13.77 9.16 12.03
CA LEU A 331 13.60 10.18 10.98
C LEU A 331 14.82 10.28 10.07
N SER A 332 16.04 10.19 10.61
CA SER A 332 17.28 10.20 9.80
C SER A 332 17.37 8.98 8.87
N ALA A 333 16.97 7.80 9.33
CA ALA A 333 16.90 6.61 8.49
C ALA A 333 15.86 6.75 7.37
N MET A 334 14.69 7.35 7.67
CA MET A 334 13.68 7.64 6.67
C MET A 334 14.18 8.66 5.63
N VAL A 335 14.88 9.73 6.05
CA VAL A 335 15.51 10.69 5.13
C VAL A 335 16.51 10.00 4.21
N LEU A 336 17.37 9.14 4.73
CA LEU A 336 18.31 8.36 3.90
C LEU A 336 17.56 7.47 2.89
N GLY A 337 16.51 6.77 3.33
CA GLY A 337 15.68 5.96 2.44
C GLY A 337 15.00 6.79 1.33
N PHE A 338 14.52 7.98 1.66
CA PHE A 338 13.94 8.91 0.68
C PHE A 338 14.97 9.42 -0.33
N VAL A 339 16.19 9.74 0.12
CA VAL A 339 17.29 10.17 -0.78
C VAL A 339 17.61 9.05 -1.78
N LEU A 340 17.74 7.80 -1.32
CA LEU A 340 18.02 6.66 -2.21
C LEU A 340 16.86 6.42 -3.18
N ALA A 341 15.62 6.38 -2.68
CA ALA A 341 14.44 6.21 -3.52
C ALA A 341 14.28 7.34 -4.55
N THR A 342 14.66 8.57 -4.19
CA THR A 342 14.68 9.71 -5.11
C THR A 342 15.77 9.54 -6.17
N ALA A 343 16.99 9.17 -5.76
CA ALA A 343 18.13 8.97 -6.66
C ALA A 343 17.83 7.91 -7.74
N CYS A 344 17.06 6.88 -7.43
CA CYS A 344 16.61 5.86 -8.38
C CYS A 344 15.99 6.48 -9.64
N TRP A 345 15.08 7.43 -9.49
CA TRP A 345 14.39 8.07 -10.61
C TRP A 345 15.29 8.95 -11.46
N PHE A 346 16.29 9.60 -10.84
CA PHE A 346 17.32 10.32 -11.59
C PHE A 346 18.21 9.34 -12.36
N VAL A 347 18.59 8.21 -11.78
CA VAL A 347 19.34 7.15 -12.50
C VAL A 347 18.53 6.64 -13.69
N MET A 348 17.23 6.38 -13.51
CA MET A 348 16.33 5.95 -14.60
C MET A 348 16.27 6.94 -15.75
N GLY A 349 16.27 8.24 -15.45
CA GLY A 349 16.28 9.31 -16.46
C GLY A 349 17.64 9.53 -17.13
N LEU A 350 18.74 9.36 -16.40
CA LEU A 350 20.11 9.59 -16.91
C LEU A 350 20.69 8.39 -17.66
N VAL A 351 20.26 7.17 -17.30
CA VAL A 351 20.73 5.92 -17.91
C VAL A 351 19.54 5.17 -18.51
N PRO A 352 19.00 5.65 -19.65
CA PRO A 352 17.78 5.12 -20.25
C PRO A 352 18.02 3.77 -20.97
N THR A 353 18.38 2.77 -20.20
CA THR A 353 18.66 1.40 -20.65
C THR A 353 18.00 0.38 -19.72
N ILE A 354 17.83 -0.85 -20.18
CA ILE A 354 17.32 -1.94 -19.33
C ILE A 354 18.22 -2.13 -18.10
N GLY A 355 19.55 -2.11 -18.27
CA GLY A 355 20.49 -2.18 -17.15
C GLY A 355 20.34 -1.01 -16.18
N GLY A 356 20.15 0.21 -16.70
CA GLY A 356 19.85 1.39 -15.88
C GLY A 356 18.56 1.26 -15.10
N ALA A 357 17.51 0.71 -15.69
CA ALA A 357 16.24 0.44 -15.02
C ALA A 357 16.40 -0.60 -13.89
N VAL A 358 17.15 -1.66 -14.13
CA VAL A 358 17.45 -2.69 -13.10
C VAL A 358 18.21 -2.06 -11.92
N VAL A 359 19.29 -1.31 -12.19
CA VAL A 359 20.08 -0.64 -11.13
C VAL A 359 19.22 0.38 -10.38
N ALA A 360 18.41 1.14 -11.08
CA ALA A 360 17.48 2.08 -10.46
C ALA A 360 16.53 1.38 -9.48
N MET A 361 15.89 0.27 -9.88
CA MET A 361 15.00 -0.50 -9.00
C MET A 361 15.74 -1.10 -7.79
N MET A 362 16.99 -1.55 -7.96
CA MET A 362 17.81 -2.00 -6.83
C MET A 362 18.09 -0.88 -5.82
N ILE A 363 18.38 0.34 -6.30
CA ILE A 363 18.57 1.52 -5.44
C ILE A 363 17.27 1.87 -4.72
N PHE A 364 16.13 1.80 -5.42
CA PHE A 364 14.81 2.04 -4.82
C PHE A 364 14.53 1.06 -3.68
N ALA A 365 14.70 -0.22 -3.94
CA ALA A 365 14.52 -1.30 -2.97
C ALA A 365 15.38 -1.12 -1.72
N LEU A 366 16.65 -0.69 -1.87
CA LEU A 366 17.52 -0.38 -0.74
C LEU A 366 16.96 0.78 0.10
N GLY A 367 16.48 1.84 -0.55
CA GLY A 367 15.81 2.96 0.12
C GLY A 367 14.57 2.52 0.88
N GLU A 368 13.73 1.67 0.27
CA GLU A 368 12.54 1.11 0.89
C GLU A 368 12.87 0.24 2.11
N ALA A 369 13.84 -0.66 2.00
CA ALA A 369 14.25 -1.56 3.08
C ALA A 369 14.80 -0.81 4.30
N ILE A 370 15.43 0.36 4.11
CA ILE A 370 15.95 1.20 5.19
C ILE A 370 14.83 1.95 5.90
N GLN A 371 13.89 2.55 5.13
CA GLN A 371 12.90 3.47 5.70
C GLN A 371 11.66 2.76 6.25
N SER A 372 11.18 1.66 5.63
CA SER A 372 9.88 1.06 5.96
C SER A 372 9.76 0.58 7.40
N PRO A 373 10.73 -0.13 8.01
CA PRO A 373 10.64 -0.51 9.42
C PRO A 373 10.61 0.70 10.35
N ARG A 374 11.34 1.76 10.00
CA ARG A 374 11.45 2.99 10.79
C ARG A 374 10.20 3.84 10.73
N PHE A 375 9.48 3.80 9.61
CA PHE A 375 8.17 4.43 9.46
C PHE A 375 7.17 3.86 10.48
N TYR A 376 7.00 2.54 10.53
CA TYR A 376 6.05 1.92 11.45
C TYR A 376 6.45 2.12 12.92
N GLU A 377 7.75 2.04 13.23
CA GLU A 377 8.28 2.36 14.56
C GLU A 377 7.94 3.81 14.96
N TYR A 378 8.14 4.76 14.06
CA TYR A 378 7.88 6.17 14.33
C TYR A 378 6.38 6.44 14.53
N VAL A 379 5.51 5.84 13.71
CA VAL A 379 4.05 5.92 13.85
C VAL A 379 3.60 5.37 15.21
N ALA A 380 4.12 4.21 15.61
CA ALA A 380 3.81 3.61 16.91
C ALA A 380 4.25 4.51 18.08
N ASN A 381 5.42 5.15 17.96
CA ASN A 381 5.96 6.07 19.00
C ASN A 381 5.22 7.41 19.08
N LEU A 382 4.54 7.85 18.01
CA LEU A 382 3.69 9.04 18.03
C LEU A 382 2.31 8.78 18.64
N ALA A 383 1.88 7.53 18.68
CA ALA A 383 0.55 7.16 19.14
C ALA A 383 0.42 7.31 20.67
N PRO A 384 -0.67 7.87 21.18
CA PRO A 384 -1.05 7.71 22.58
C PRO A 384 -1.23 6.22 22.92
N PRO A 385 -0.92 5.79 24.17
CA PRO A 385 -0.97 4.36 24.55
C PRO A 385 -2.32 3.68 24.30
N ASP A 386 -3.42 4.41 24.43
CA ASP A 386 -4.80 3.96 24.19
C ASP A 386 -5.23 4.00 22.71
N GLN A 387 -4.39 4.55 21.81
CA GLN A 387 -4.73 4.79 20.39
C GLN A 387 -3.74 4.17 19.39
N VAL A 388 -2.83 3.32 19.86
CA VAL A 388 -1.79 2.72 18.99
C VAL A 388 -2.43 2.01 17.78
N GLY A 389 -3.51 1.26 17.98
CA GLY A 389 -4.21 0.58 16.89
C GLY A 389 -4.81 1.55 15.86
N THR A 390 -5.37 2.66 16.31
CA THR A 390 -5.90 3.71 15.42
C THR A 390 -4.80 4.35 14.60
N TYR A 391 -3.68 4.75 15.22
CA TYR A 391 -2.55 5.35 14.52
C TYR A 391 -1.90 4.38 13.51
N MET A 392 -1.78 3.11 13.87
CA MET A 392 -1.30 2.06 12.94
C MET A 392 -2.26 1.82 11.78
N GLY A 393 -3.57 1.95 11.98
CA GLY A 393 -4.55 1.95 10.89
C GLY A 393 -4.33 3.10 9.91
N PHE A 394 -4.04 4.30 10.42
CA PHE A 394 -3.71 5.46 9.59
C PHE A 394 -2.35 5.37 8.89
N ALA A 395 -1.47 4.44 9.25
CA ALA A 395 -0.21 4.20 8.54
C ALA A 395 -0.41 3.82 7.07
N PHE A 396 -1.60 3.40 6.67
CA PHE A 396 -1.96 3.15 5.28
C PHE A 396 -2.37 4.41 4.50
N LEU A 397 -2.67 5.52 5.18
CA LEU A 397 -3.08 6.76 4.53
C LEU A 397 -2.03 7.34 3.56
N PRO A 398 -0.71 7.34 3.87
CA PRO A 398 0.32 7.75 2.92
C PRO A 398 0.30 6.93 1.62
N ILE A 399 0.02 5.63 1.73
CA ILE A 399 -0.08 4.74 0.57
C ILE A 399 -1.28 5.16 -0.28
N ALA A 400 -2.45 5.37 0.33
CA ALA A 400 -3.66 5.79 -0.38
C ALA A 400 -3.47 7.15 -1.08
N ILE A 401 -2.86 8.13 -0.42
CA ILE A 401 -2.55 9.44 -1.02
C ILE A 401 -1.53 9.29 -2.15
N GLY A 402 -0.46 8.53 -1.90
CA GLY A 402 0.62 8.33 -2.88
C GLY A 402 0.14 7.64 -4.15
N THR A 403 -0.68 6.58 -4.02
CA THR A 403 -1.23 5.89 -5.20
C THR A 403 -2.26 6.75 -5.95
N PHE A 404 -3.02 7.61 -5.25
CA PHE A 404 -3.90 8.57 -5.89
C PHE A 404 -3.10 9.55 -6.76
N ILE A 405 -2.04 10.14 -6.21
CA ILE A 405 -1.16 11.07 -6.95
C ILE A 405 -0.50 10.36 -8.13
N ALA A 406 0.08 9.17 -7.91
CA ALA A 406 0.75 8.41 -8.95
C ALA A 406 -0.19 7.99 -10.08
N GLY A 407 -1.41 7.52 -9.76
CA GLY A 407 -2.38 7.13 -10.78
C GLY A 407 -2.82 8.29 -11.66
N TRP A 408 -3.03 9.46 -11.06
CA TRP A 408 -3.38 10.68 -11.80
C TRP A 408 -2.20 11.19 -12.65
N SER A 409 -0.99 11.27 -12.06
CA SER A 409 0.17 11.82 -12.75
C SER A 409 0.78 10.86 -13.77
N SER A 410 0.79 9.54 -13.52
CA SER A 410 1.35 8.56 -14.46
C SER A 410 0.68 8.60 -15.82
N GLY A 411 -0.66 8.70 -15.85
CA GLY A 411 -1.40 8.81 -17.12
C GLY A 411 -0.92 10.01 -17.95
N TYR A 412 -0.91 11.20 -17.34
CA TYR A 412 -0.42 12.41 -17.99
C TYR A 412 1.05 12.29 -18.44
N LEU A 413 1.91 11.71 -17.59
CA LEU A 413 3.33 11.57 -17.89
C LEU A 413 3.58 10.59 -19.06
N VAL A 414 2.86 9.47 -19.10
CA VAL A 414 2.96 8.49 -20.19
C VAL A 414 2.47 9.09 -21.50
N GLU A 415 1.28 9.71 -21.51
CA GLU A 415 0.73 10.38 -22.70
C GLU A 415 1.66 11.49 -23.22
N ARG A 416 2.29 12.25 -22.32
CA ARG A 416 3.15 13.39 -22.70
C ARG A 416 4.55 12.99 -23.14
N PHE A 417 5.14 11.93 -22.52
CA PHE A 417 6.56 11.63 -22.68
C PHE A 417 6.84 10.28 -23.34
N VAL A 418 5.95 9.31 -23.29
CA VAL A 418 6.19 7.95 -23.81
C VAL A 418 5.45 7.67 -25.10
N GLU A 419 4.17 8.06 -25.17
CA GLU A 419 3.34 7.79 -26.36
C GLU A 419 3.94 8.42 -27.63
N GLY A 420 3.80 7.70 -28.75
CA GLY A 420 4.31 8.13 -30.03
C GLY A 420 5.84 7.97 -30.23
N GLY A 421 6.52 7.22 -29.38
CA GLY A 421 7.96 6.98 -29.47
C GLY A 421 8.80 8.23 -29.17
N ASN A 422 8.31 9.08 -28.27
CA ASN A 422 8.94 10.36 -27.93
C ASN A 422 10.36 10.15 -27.33
N PRO A 423 11.44 10.71 -27.93
CA PRO A 423 12.80 10.59 -27.43
C PRO A 423 13.00 11.24 -26.04
N GLN A 424 12.06 12.05 -25.59
CA GLN A 424 12.09 12.70 -24.28
C GLN A 424 11.52 11.82 -23.14
N ALA A 425 11.14 10.57 -23.42
CA ALA A 425 10.61 9.65 -22.42
C ALA A 425 11.43 9.58 -21.11
N PRO A 426 12.77 9.58 -21.11
CA PRO A 426 13.56 9.61 -19.88
C PRO A 426 13.33 10.83 -19.00
N GLN A 427 12.88 11.96 -19.55
CA GLN A 427 12.62 13.19 -18.78
C GLN A 427 11.44 13.03 -17.81
N MET A 428 10.53 12.11 -18.09
CA MET A 428 9.44 11.76 -17.19
C MET A 428 9.93 11.42 -15.78
N TRP A 429 11.06 10.74 -15.67
CA TRP A 429 11.61 10.27 -14.40
C TRP A 429 12.18 11.40 -13.55
N PHE A 430 12.61 12.52 -14.14
CA PHE A 430 12.98 13.71 -13.37
C PHE A 430 11.76 14.35 -12.71
N VAL A 431 10.58 14.29 -13.36
CA VAL A 431 9.33 14.75 -12.74
C VAL A 431 8.97 13.86 -11.56
N VAL A 432 9.04 12.54 -11.72
CA VAL A 432 8.79 11.59 -10.61
C VAL A 432 9.81 11.79 -9.48
N GLY A 433 11.09 11.95 -9.81
CA GLY A 433 12.14 12.27 -8.84
C GLY A 433 11.90 13.57 -8.07
N SER A 434 11.26 14.57 -8.69
CA SER A 434 10.93 15.84 -8.02
C SER A 434 9.96 15.66 -6.84
N TYR A 435 9.05 14.67 -6.88
CA TYR A 435 8.18 14.32 -5.74
C TYR A 435 9.03 13.89 -4.55
N GLY A 436 10.07 13.08 -4.82
CA GLY A 436 11.00 12.63 -3.79
C GLY A 436 11.86 13.74 -3.21
N VAL A 437 12.38 14.65 -4.06
CA VAL A 437 13.12 15.82 -3.61
C VAL A 437 12.26 16.67 -2.69
N LEU A 438 11.03 17.00 -3.12
CA LEU A 438 10.10 17.79 -2.31
C LEU A 438 9.81 17.11 -0.96
N SER A 439 9.47 15.82 -0.99
CA SER A 439 9.14 15.07 0.23
C SER A 439 10.33 14.91 1.15
N THR A 440 11.54 14.73 0.60
CA THR A 440 12.78 14.68 1.40
C THR A 440 13.03 16.00 2.11
N ILE A 441 12.91 17.13 1.39
CA ILE A 441 13.06 18.47 1.98
C ILE A 441 12.01 18.67 3.08
N LEU A 442 10.74 18.36 2.80
CA LEU A 442 9.67 18.50 3.78
C LEU A 442 9.88 17.60 5.02
N LEU A 443 10.42 16.38 4.84
CA LEU A 443 10.73 15.49 5.95
C LEU A 443 11.85 16.01 6.83
N VAL A 444 12.89 16.62 6.23
CA VAL A 444 13.98 17.29 6.97
C VAL A 444 13.46 18.51 7.73
N LEU A 445 12.58 19.31 7.11
CA LEU A 445 11.96 20.45 7.78
C LEU A 445 11.02 19.99 8.90
N TYR A 446 10.27 18.91 8.71
CA TYR A 446 9.45 18.30 9.74
C TYR A 446 10.29 17.85 10.93
N ASP A 447 11.40 17.15 10.71
CA ASP A 447 12.31 16.70 11.78
C ASP A 447 12.84 17.89 12.58
N ARG A 448 13.23 18.97 11.88
CA ARG A 448 13.84 20.12 12.53
C ARG A 448 12.86 20.99 13.31
N PHE A 449 11.63 21.19 12.80
CA PHE A 449 10.71 22.22 13.29
C PHE A 449 9.43 21.67 13.93
N VAL A 450 8.99 20.46 13.59
CA VAL A 450 7.68 19.94 13.95
C VAL A 450 7.77 18.69 14.83
N ALA A 451 8.75 17.81 14.57
CA ALA A 451 8.91 16.57 15.31
C ALA A 451 9.11 16.81 16.83
N PRO A 452 8.56 15.92 17.69
CA PRO A 452 8.78 16.03 19.13
C PRO A 452 10.28 15.91 19.41
N LYS A 453 10.86 16.93 20.02
CA LYS A 453 12.26 16.85 20.47
C LYS A 453 12.36 15.73 21.51
N ARG A 454 13.23 14.75 21.27
CA ARG A 454 13.56 13.76 22.31
C ARG A 454 14.01 14.55 23.53
N ARG A 455 13.31 14.38 24.68
CA ARG A 455 13.91 14.73 25.96
C ARG A 455 15.18 13.88 26.05
N ALA A 456 16.35 14.52 26.15
CA ALA A 456 17.57 13.83 26.50
C ALA A 456 17.30 13.07 27.78
N ALA A 457 17.37 11.73 27.71
CA ALA A 457 17.29 10.86 28.86
C ALA A 457 18.60 10.93 29.63
#